data_852ff90cd49181f079e607146c2e1c6e
#
_entry.id   852ff90cd49181f079e607146c2e1c6e
#
_cell.length_a   1.000
_cell.length_b   1.000
_cell.length_c   1.000
_cell.angle_alpha   90.00
_cell.angle_beta   90.00
_cell.angle_gamma   90.00
#
_symmetry.space_group_name_H-M   'P 1'
#
loop_
_entity.id
_entity.type
_entity.pdbx_description
1 polymer ?
#
loop_
_entity_poly.entity_id
_entity_poly.type
_entity_poly.pdbx_seq_one_letter_code
_entity_poly.pdbx_strand_id
1 'polypeptide(L)'
;QNLFTMPNYIPFNSIIFIFNNTDEYDSAFSSISSYNYNFNYKMFSTDTDKGVNILKLPLWLLSVDDYANILDVTDYSQIMIIEKMLAYVSLFAKNDEKSNRYKNHLIASAIVSVMYSNQVSARIRDQIFSILTDCHTPELNLDVEVPGVGYTRTFRKCFEIDSQGQFVERILITEYIKKFVDNETKWNEDYVPTFFTIDDLEVALNFTLISEGLLLNEKSYAEATALKVKLHTIANSSMRKYFECDKFITVNEFISDLILVGNNKRAQIINFVLENIDD
;
A
#
# COMPACT_ATOMS: atom_id res chain seq x y z
N GLN A 1 -18.19 34.99 -6.99
CA GLN A 1 -17.56 35.59 -8.16
C GLN A 1 -17.42 37.12 -8.02
N ASN A 2 -18.46 37.84 -7.67
CA ASN A 2 -18.46 39.32 -7.58
C ASN A 2 -17.38 39.89 -6.64
N LEU A 3 -17.06 39.20 -5.54
CA LEU A 3 -16.04 39.65 -4.60
C LEU A 3 -14.65 39.72 -5.26
N PHE A 4 -14.29 38.72 -6.06
CA PHE A 4 -12.98 38.65 -6.70
C PHE A 4 -12.84 39.50 -7.97
N THR A 5 -13.95 39.92 -8.53
CA THR A 5 -13.97 40.82 -9.72
C THR A 5 -13.89 42.30 -9.36
N MET A 6 -13.94 42.65 -8.07
CA MET A 6 -13.81 44.04 -7.63
C MET A 6 -12.41 44.59 -7.94
N PRO A 7 -12.30 45.73 -8.60
CA PRO A 7 -11.03 46.42 -8.83
C PRO A 7 -10.33 46.68 -7.47
N ASN A 8 -9.03 46.39 -7.40
CA ASN A 8 -8.21 46.57 -6.21
C ASN A 8 -8.54 45.65 -5.01
N TYR A 9 -9.43 44.66 -5.16
CA TYR A 9 -9.61 43.64 -4.13
C TYR A 9 -8.38 42.74 -4.09
N ILE A 10 -7.75 42.66 -2.93
CA ILE A 10 -6.64 41.74 -2.67
C ILE A 10 -7.18 40.63 -1.79
N PRO A 11 -7.36 39.41 -2.32
CA PRO A 11 -7.80 38.28 -1.51
C PRO A 11 -6.67 37.85 -0.56
N PHE A 12 -6.85 38.17 0.72
CA PHE A 12 -5.81 38.00 1.72
C PHE A 12 -6.12 36.79 2.60
N ASN A 13 -5.18 35.83 2.67
CA ASN A 13 -5.22 34.65 3.56
C ASN A 13 -6.44 33.74 3.46
N SER A 14 -7.24 33.82 2.42
CA SER A 14 -8.40 32.96 2.21
C SER A 14 -8.13 31.98 1.08
N ILE A 15 -8.46 30.70 1.29
CA ILE A 15 -8.47 29.68 0.24
C ILE A 15 -9.86 29.04 0.27
N ILE A 16 -10.47 28.92 -0.90
CA ILE A 16 -11.73 28.24 -1.10
C ILE A 16 -11.45 26.95 -1.88
N PHE A 17 -11.79 25.83 -1.29
CA PHE A 17 -11.76 24.52 -1.94
C PHE A 17 -13.15 24.22 -2.48
N ILE A 18 -13.22 23.88 -3.75
CA ILE A 18 -14.45 23.50 -4.44
C ILE A 18 -14.28 22.06 -4.92
N PHE A 19 -15.24 21.22 -4.62
CA PHE A 19 -15.33 19.85 -5.10
C PHE A 19 -16.60 19.72 -5.94
N ASN A 20 -16.47 19.35 -7.18
CA ASN A 20 -17.59 19.21 -8.12
C ASN A 20 -17.34 18.08 -9.11
N ASN A 21 -18.43 17.59 -9.68
CA ASN A 21 -18.41 16.48 -10.64
C ASN A 21 -18.33 16.96 -12.10
N THR A 22 -18.31 18.27 -12.33
CA THR A 22 -18.30 18.90 -13.66
C THR A 22 -17.32 20.04 -13.70
N ASP A 23 -16.90 20.46 -14.88
CA ASP A 23 -15.99 21.58 -15.09
C ASP A 23 -16.70 22.95 -15.27
N GLU A 24 -18.01 23.03 -15.00
CA GLU A 24 -18.83 24.26 -15.22
C GLU A 24 -18.26 25.49 -14.55
N TYR A 25 -17.55 25.36 -13.45
CA TYR A 25 -16.96 26.50 -12.73
C TYR A 25 -15.60 26.94 -13.27
N ASP A 26 -14.94 26.13 -14.11
CA ASP A 26 -13.59 26.43 -14.58
C ASP A 26 -13.53 27.73 -15.37
N SER A 27 -14.40 27.88 -16.37
CA SER A 27 -14.45 29.12 -17.20
C SER A 27 -14.80 30.34 -16.37
N ALA A 28 -15.62 30.19 -15.32
CA ALA A 28 -16.02 31.31 -14.45
C ALA A 28 -14.87 31.77 -13.56
N PHE A 29 -14.06 30.87 -13.02
CA PHE A 29 -12.96 31.23 -12.12
C PHE A 29 -11.66 31.56 -12.86
N SER A 30 -11.34 30.86 -13.94
CA SER A 30 -10.18 31.16 -14.77
C SER A 30 -10.25 32.56 -15.39
N SER A 31 -11.45 33.02 -15.75
CA SER A 31 -11.65 34.39 -16.28
C SER A 31 -11.38 35.52 -15.27
N ILE A 32 -11.47 35.24 -13.95
CA ILE A 32 -11.27 36.28 -12.92
C ILE A 32 -9.83 36.83 -12.97
N SER A 33 -8.84 36.01 -13.25
CA SER A 33 -7.44 36.43 -13.37
C SER A 33 -7.21 37.46 -14.45
N SER A 34 -8.11 37.57 -15.44
CA SER A 34 -8.09 38.59 -16.49
C SER A 34 -8.50 39.97 -15.97
N TYR A 35 -9.30 40.02 -14.90
CA TYR A 35 -9.79 41.24 -14.29
C TYR A 35 -9.05 41.63 -13.02
N ASN A 36 -8.54 40.63 -12.30
CA ASN A 36 -7.83 40.84 -11.05
C ASN A 36 -6.52 40.04 -11.05
N TYR A 37 -5.41 40.72 -11.29
CA TYR A 37 -4.07 40.14 -11.32
C TYR A 37 -3.57 39.58 -9.96
N ASN A 38 -4.25 39.92 -8.86
CA ASN A 38 -3.98 39.39 -7.53
C ASN A 38 -4.72 38.08 -7.27
N PHE A 39 -5.65 37.70 -8.14
CA PHE A 39 -6.40 36.47 -8.04
C PHE A 39 -5.65 35.33 -8.74
N ASN A 40 -5.50 34.24 -8.04
CA ASN A 40 -4.88 33.02 -8.57
C ASN A 40 -5.87 31.88 -8.40
N TYR A 41 -6.08 31.15 -9.48
CA TYR A 41 -6.94 30.00 -9.58
C TYR A 41 -6.11 28.76 -9.89
N LYS A 42 -6.46 27.61 -9.29
CA LYS A 42 -5.85 26.33 -9.58
C LYS A 42 -6.95 25.28 -9.73
N MET A 43 -6.82 24.46 -10.75
CA MET A 43 -7.72 23.35 -10.98
C MET A 43 -6.95 22.04 -10.94
N PHE A 44 -7.55 21.04 -10.31
CA PHE A 44 -7.16 19.64 -10.38
C PHE A 44 -8.30 18.86 -11.03
N SER A 45 -7.97 17.85 -11.82
CA SER A 45 -8.97 16.98 -12.42
C SER A 45 -8.59 15.53 -12.25
N THR A 46 -9.60 14.67 -12.16
CA THR A 46 -9.45 13.23 -12.29
C THR A 46 -9.42 12.78 -13.74
N ASP A 47 -9.80 13.65 -14.68
CA ASP A 47 -9.67 13.41 -16.12
C ASP A 47 -8.28 13.81 -16.63
N THR A 48 -7.52 12.81 -17.08
CA THR A 48 -6.16 12.98 -17.61
C THR A 48 -6.10 13.71 -18.96
N ASP A 49 -7.19 13.70 -19.72
CA ASP A 49 -7.24 14.23 -21.08
C ASP A 49 -7.38 15.76 -21.11
N LYS A 50 -7.76 16.37 -19.99
CA LYS A 50 -7.96 17.83 -19.90
C LYS A 50 -6.65 18.63 -19.82
N GLY A 51 -5.49 18.02 -19.72
CA GLY A 51 -4.18 18.71 -19.69
C GLY A 51 -3.95 19.61 -18.47
N VAL A 52 -4.76 19.46 -17.41
CA VAL A 52 -4.67 20.17 -16.14
C VAL A 52 -3.91 19.34 -15.10
N ASN A 53 -3.69 19.91 -13.91
CA ASN A 53 -3.06 19.14 -12.84
C ASN A 53 -3.89 17.91 -12.49
N ILE A 54 -3.31 16.74 -12.61
CA ILE A 54 -3.96 15.48 -12.17
C ILE A 54 -3.92 15.45 -10.66
N LEU A 55 -5.06 15.13 -10.04
CA LEU A 55 -5.12 14.90 -8.60
C LEU A 55 -4.40 13.58 -8.28
N LYS A 56 -3.32 13.65 -7.52
CA LYS A 56 -2.62 12.49 -6.99
C LYS A 56 -2.63 12.52 -5.48
N LEU A 57 -2.90 11.38 -4.87
CA LEU A 57 -2.97 11.20 -3.43
C LEU A 57 -1.81 10.27 -3.00
N PRO A 58 -0.76 10.81 -2.36
CA PRO A 58 0.33 9.97 -1.88
C PRO A 58 -0.15 9.02 -0.80
N LEU A 59 -0.02 7.73 -1.05
CA LEU A 59 -0.50 6.67 -0.16
C LEU A 59 0.02 6.81 1.28
N TRP A 60 1.28 7.21 1.46
CA TRP A 60 1.90 7.37 2.77
C TRP A 60 1.41 8.59 3.58
N LEU A 61 0.59 9.44 2.99
CA LEU A 61 -0.05 10.57 3.69
C LEU A 61 -1.46 10.23 4.19
N LEU A 62 -2.01 9.10 3.78
CA LEU A 62 -3.34 8.65 4.18
C LEU A 62 -3.30 8.02 5.57
N SER A 63 -4.32 8.31 6.36
CA SER A 63 -4.53 7.71 7.68
C SER A 63 -5.20 6.33 7.59
N VAL A 64 -5.24 5.60 8.70
CA VAL A 64 -6.00 4.33 8.80
C VAL A 64 -7.48 4.53 8.42
N ASP A 65 -8.07 5.65 8.86
CA ASP A 65 -9.47 5.97 8.57
C ASP A 65 -9.69 6.27 7.06
N ASP A 66 -8.71 6.93 6.40
CA ASP A 66 -8.77 7.15 4.95
C ASP A 66 -8.72 5.82 4.19
N TYR A 67 -7.84 4.90 4.60
CA TYR A 67 -7.80 3.55 4.01
C TYR A 67 -9.08 2.76 4.27
N ALA A 68 -9.65 2.86 5.48
CA ALA A 68 -10.92 2.21 5.80
C ALA A 68 -12.05 2.73 4.90
N ASN A 69 -12.09 4.04 4.65
CA ASN A 69 -13.07 4.65 3.75
C ASN A 69 -12.85 4.21 2.28
N ILE A 70 -11.60 4.25 1.78
CA ILE A 70 -11.27 3.82 0.41
C ILE A 70 -11.62 2.34 0.18
N LEU A 71 -11.40 1.50 1.20
CA LEU A 71 -11.69 0.07 1.15
C LEU A 71 -13.12 -0.27 1.59
N ASP A 72 -13.97 0.74 1.85
CA ASP A 72 -15.34 0.57 2.32
C ASP A 72 -15.40 -0.43 3.49
N VAL A 73 -14.69 -0.11 4.57
CA VAL A 73 -14.54 -0.94 5.77
C VAL A 73 -15.09 -0.19 6.97
N THR A 74 -15.97 -0.85 7.70
CA THR A 74 -16.56 -0.35 8.96
C THR A 74 -16.34 -1.29 10.14
N ASP A 75 -15.93 -2.52 9.87
CA ASP A 75 -15.70 -3.53 10.91
C ASP A 75 -14.35 -3.29 11.61
N TYR A 76 -14.38 -3.25 12.93
CA TYR A 76 -13.19 -3.02 13.74
C TYR A 76 -12.08 -4.05 13.51
N SER A 77 -12.44 -5.31 13.27
CA SER A 77 -11.45 -6.36 12.98
C SER A 77 -10.68 -6.10 11.69
N GLN A 78 -11.35 -5.59 10.66
CA GLN A 78 -10.72 -5.23 9.38
C GLN A 78 -9.89 -3.93 9.51
N ILE A 79 -10.34 -2.97 10.33
CA ILE A 79 -9.55 -1.75 10.63
C ILE A 79 -8.22 -2.12 11.30
N MET A 80 -8.22 -3.07 12.24
CA MET A 80 -6.99 -3.58 12.86
C MET A 80 -6.03 -4.23 11.84
N ILE A 81 -6.57 -4.91 10.83
CA ILE A 81 -5.75 -5.46 9.74
C ILE A 81 -5.12 -4.34 8.90
N ILE A 82 -5.88 -3.28 8.60
CA ILE A 82 -5.36 -2.10 7.87
C ILE A 82 -4.24 -1.43 8.68
N GLU A 83 -4.42 -1.25 9.98
CA GLU A 83 -3.39 -0.67 10.86
C GLU A 83 -2.09 -1.49 10.83
N LYS A 84 -2.19 -2.81 10.93
CA LYS A 84 -1.05 -3.72 10.83
C LYS A 84 -0.41 -3.72 9.42
N MET A 85 -1.22 -3.70 8.38
CA MET A 85 -0.74 -3.57 7.00
C MET A 85 0.12 -2.30 6.83
N LEU A 86 -0.34 -1.17 7.35
CA LEU A 86 0.41 0.09 7.29
C LEU A 86 1.71 0.03 8.12
N ALA A 87 1.72 -0.66 9.25
CA ALA A 87 2.95 -0.88 10.01
C ALA A 87 3.99 -1.69 9.20
N TYR A 88 3.57 -2.70 8.43
CA TYR A 88 4.46 -3.53 7.63
C TYR A 88 4.84 -2.96 6.27
N VAL A 89 4.02 -2.11 5.66
CA VAL A 89 4.29 -1.61 4.30
C VAL A 89 5.64 -0.90 4.20
N SER A 90 6.02 -0.12 5.22
CA SER A 90 7.32 0.56 5.26
C SER A 90 8.51 -0.41 5.29
N LEU A 91 8.32 -1.62 5.81
CA LEU A 91 9.31 -2.67 5.81
C LEU A 91 9.43 -3.28 4.40
N PHE A 92 8.30 -3.61 3.76
CA PHE A 92 8.31 -4.27 2.45
C PHE A 92 8.75 -3.36 1.32
N ALA A 93 8.51 -2.05 1.42
CA ALA A 93 9.00 -1.07 0.46
C ALA A 93 10.53 -0.87 0.48
N LYS A 94 11.22 -1.26 1.57
CA LYS A 94 12.69 -1.13 1.69
C LYS A 94 13.39 -2.40 1.23
N ASN A 95 14.54 -2.23 0.56
CA ASN A 95 15.37 -3.33 0.07
C ASN A 95 16.82 -3.26 0.59
N ASP A 96 17.04 -2.62 1.74
CA ASP A 96 18.33 -2.65 2.42
C ASP A 96 18.55 -3.96 3.20
N GLU A 97 19.81 -4.27 3.52
CA GLU A 97 20.22 -5.51 4.19
C GLU A 97 19.49 -5.73 5.53
N LYS A 98 19.35 -4.68 6.34
CA LYS A 98 18.67 -4.75 7.63
C LYS A 98 17.19 -5.09 7.47
N SER A 99 16.52 -4.43 6.54
CA SER A 99 15.10 -4.69 6.22
C SER A 99 14.91 -6.10 5.69
N ASN A 100 15.78 -6.57 4.78
CA ASN A 100 15.71 -7.93 4.25
C ASN A 100 15.95 -8.99 5.33
N ARG A 101 16.90 -8.78 6.24
CA ARG A 101 17.12 -9.67 7.39
C ARG A 101 15.87 -9.76 8.26
N TYR A 102 15.19 -8.65 8.49
CA TYR A 102 13.98 -8.63 9.29
C TYR A 102 12.79 -9.26 8.54
N LYS A 103 12.63 -9.00 7.23
CA LYS A 103 11.66 -9.70 6.38
C LYS A 103 11.85 -11.22 6.48
N ASN A 104 13.09 -11.67 6.32
CA ASN A 104 13.44 -13.09 6.43
C ASN A 104 13.03 -13.68 7.78
N HIS A 105 13.29 -12.97 8.89
CA HIS A 105 12.89 -13.39 10.22
C HIS A 105 11.36 -13.57 10.33
N LEU A 106 10.58 -12.58 9.88
CA LEU A 106 9.13 -12.63 9.95
C LEU A 106 8.56 -13.74 9.07
N ILE A 107 9.02 -13.85 7.82
CA ILE A 107 8.60 -14.90 6.89
C ILE A 107 8.94 -16.29 7.46
N ALA A 108 10.17 -16.48 7.94
CA ALA A 108 10.61 -17.74 8.54
C ALA A 108 9.79 -18.10 9.78
N SER A 109 9.48 -17.13 10.65
CA SER A 109 8.64 -17.33 11.84
C SER A 109 7.23 -17.76 11.46
N ALA A 110 6.62 -17.15 10.45
CA ALA A 110 5.31 -17.53 9.93
C ALA A 110 5.34 -18.97 9.36
N ILE A 111 6.37 -19.31 8.56
CA ILE A 111 6.53 -20.66 8.01
C ILE A 111 6.72 -21.70 9.14
N VAL A 112 7.51 -21.39 10.16
CA VAL A 112 7.67 -22.27 11.34
C VAL A 112 6.33 -22.51 12.01
N SER A 113 5.51 -21.47 12.20
CA SER A 113 4.17 -21.61 12.78
C SER A 113 3.28 -22.55 11.95
N VAL A 114 3.29 -22.40 10.62
CA VAL A 114 2.55 -23.29 9.70
C VAL A 114 3.08 -24.72 9.76
N MET A 115 4.40 -24.93 9.79
CA MET A 115 5.03 -26.27 9.87
C MET A 115 4.65 -27.05 11.12
N TYR A 116 4.37 -26.35 12.23
CA TYR A 116 3.96 -26.96 13.50
C TYR A 116 2.43 -26.95 13.70
N SER A 117 1.66 -26.52 12.71
CA SER A 117 0.21 -26.64 12.75
C SER A 117 -0.25 -28.10 12.63
N ASN A 118 -1.40 -28.42 13.22
CA ASN A 118 -2.00 -29.76 13.15
C ASN A 118 -2.71 -30.03 11.81
N GLN A 119 -2.11 -29.60 10.70
CA GLN A 119 -2.67 -29.77 9.36
C GLN A 119 -1.96 -30.88 8.58
N VAL A 120 -2.59 -31.39 7.52
CA VAL A 120 -1.96 -32.34 6.60
C VAL A 120 -0.85 -31.66 5.78
N SER A 121 0.21 -32.43 5.46
CA SER A 121 1.40 -31.89 4.78
C SER A 121 1.09 -31.15 3.47
N ALA A 122 0.10 -31.62 2.71
CA ALA A 122 -0.32 -30.93 1.47
C ALA A 122 -0.81 -29.50 1.75
N ARG A 123 -1.63 -29.32 2.79
CA ARG A 123 -2.14 -27.99 3.16
C ARG A 123 -1.04 -27.11 3.73
N ILE A 124 -0.14 -27.67 4.54
CA ILE A 124 1.06 -26.96 5.04
C ILE A 124 1.90 -26.48 3.86
N ARG A 125 2.19 -27.35 2.89
CA ARG A 125 2.94 -26.99 1.68
C ARG A 125 2.28 -25.84 0.93
N ASP A 126 0.99 -25.94 0.67
CA ASP A 126 0.27 -24.95 -0.12
C ASP A 126 0.23 -23.58 0.59
N GLN A 127 0.11 -23.56 1.92
CA GLN A 127 0.23 -22.33 2.71
C GLN A 127 1.65 -21.75 2.65
N ILE A 128 2.69 -22.55 2.80
CA ILE A 128 4.08 -22.08 2.70
C ILE A 128 4.38 -21.55 1.31
N PHE A 129 3.86 -22.19 0.27
CA PHE A 129 4.02 -21.73 -1.11
C PHE A 129 3.32 -20.39 -1.33
N SER A 130 2.12 -20.20 -0.79
CA SER A 130 1.44 -18.91 -0.81
C SER A 130 2.26 -17.83 -0.12
N ILE A 131 2.76 -18.12 1.10
CA ILE A 131 3.63 -17.20 1.85
C ILE A 131 4.83 -16.76 0.99
N LEU A 132 5.56 -17.72 0.42
CA LEU A 132 6.78 -17.42 -0.33
C LEU A 132 6.54 -16.90 -1.75
N THR A 133 5.32 -17.03 -2.28
CA THR A 133 4.93 -16.39 -3.52
C THR A 133 4.60 -14.92 -3.28
N ASP A 134 3.86 -14.63 -2.23
CA ASP A 134 3.37 -13.28 -1.93
C ASP A 134 4.44 -12.42 -1.20
N CYS A 135 5.27 -13.06 -0.34
CA CYS A 135 6.25 -12.39 0.51
C CYS A 135 7.60 -13.11 0.46
N HIS A 136 8.46 -12.76 -0.46
CA HIS A 136 9.77 -13.40 -0.60
C HIS A 136 10.92 -12.38 -0.56
N THR A 137 12.12 -12.87 -0.30
CA THR A 137 13.36 -12.12 -0.39
C THR A 137 14.35 -12.85 -1.32
N PRO A 138 15.46 -12.21 -1.72
CA PRO A 138 16.49 -12.92 -2.49
C PRO A 138 17.03 -14.20 -1.81
N GLU A 139 17.08 -14.19 -0.48
CA GLU A 139 17.64 -15.34 0.29
C GLU A 139 16.56 -16.35 0.68
N LEU A 140 15.31 -15.96 0.80
CA LEU A 140 14.21 -16.83 1.23
C LEU A 140 13.06 -16.76 0.21
N ASN A 141 13.12 -17.67 -0.76
CA ASN A 141 12.12 -17.86 -1.80
C ASN A 141 12.06 -19.34 -2.22
N LEU A 142 11.11 -19.70 -3.07
CA LEU A 142 10.89 -21.09 -3.49
C LEU A 142 11.97 -21.65 -4.42
N ASP A 143 12.72 -20.78 -5.10
CA ASP A 143 13.65 -21.18 -6.17
C ASP A 143 15.12 -21.14 -5.73
N VAL A 144 15.39 -20.75 -4.46
CA VAL A 144 16.75 -20.85 -3.90
C VAL A 144 17.21 -22.30 -3.81
N GLU A 145 18.50 -22.48 -3.97
CA GLU A 145 19.14 -23.79 -3.77
C GLU A 145 19.50 -24.01 -2.30
N VAL A 146 19.00 -25.12 -1.75
CA VAL A 146 19.26 -25.52 -0.37
C VAL A 146 20.22 -26.70 -0.38
N PRO A 147 21.41 -26.56 0.24
CA PRO A 147 22.38 -27.67 0.34
C PRO A 147 21.92 -28.71 1.35
N GLY A 148 21.79 -29.93 0.90
CA GLY A 148 21.63 -31.12 1.73
C GLY A 148 22.97 -31.88 1.90
N VAL A 149 22.92 -33.04 2.53
CA VAL A 149 24.12 -33.90 2.71
C VAL A 149 24.44 -34.60 1.40
N GLY A 150 25.44 -34.07 0.66
CA GLY A 150 25.90 -34.68 -0.59
C GLY A 150 25.03 -34.32 -1.84
N TYR A 151 24.07 -33.42 -1.72
CA TYR A 151 23.25 -32.96 -2.83
C TYR A 151 22.76 -31.52 -2.60
N THR A 152 22.23 -30.91 -3.67
CA THR A 152 21.57 -29.59 -3.61
C THR A 152 20.17 -29.72 -4.22
N ARG A 153 19.17 -29.08 -3.63
CA ARG A 153 17.80 -29.03 -4.15
C ARG A 153 17.26 -27.61 -4.14
N THR A 154 16.41 -27.31 -5.10
CA THR A 154 15.57 -26.10 -4.99
C THR A 154 14.63 -26.23 -3.79
N PHE A 155 14.43 -25.13 -3.06
CA PHE A 155 13.61 -25.16 -1.83
C PHE A 155 12.19 -25.66 -2.10
N ARG A 156 11.61 -25.35 -3.25
CA ARG A 156 10.33 -25.89 -3.73
C ARG A 156 10.29 -27.42 -3.71
N LYS A 157 11.35 -28.09 -4.14
CA LYS A 157 11.42 -29.55 -4.20
C LYS A 157 11.58 -30.21 -2.83
N CYS A 158 12.02 -29.46 -1.82
CA CYS A 158 12.11 -29.99 -0.46
C CYS A 158 10.74 -30.35 0.12
N PHE A 159 9.65 -29.76 -0.40
CA PHE A 159 8.27 -30.02 0.03
C PHE A 159 7.59 -31.19 -0.69
N GLU A 160 8.34 -32.11 -1.29
CA GLU A 160 7.81 -33.37 -1.82
C GLU A 160 7.23 -34.21 -0.67
N ILE A 161 6.08 -34.82 -0.94
CA ILE A 161 5.32 -35.61 0.04
C ILE A 161 5.42 -37.08 -0.34
N ASP A 162 5.78 -37.94 0.62
CA ASP A 162 5.86 -39.35 0.44
C ASP A 162 4.49 -40.08 0.42
N SER A 163 4.50 -41.38 0.22
CA SER A 163 3.28 -42.19 0.22
C SER A 163 2.54 -42.26 1.57
N GLN A 164 3.22 -41.85 2.66
CA GLN A 164 2.65 -41.79 4.01
C GLN A 164 2.10 -40.39 4.35
N GLY A 165 2.18 -39.48 3.42
CA GLY A 165 1.71 -38.09 3.59
C GLY A 165 2.67 -37.20 4.41
N GLN A 166 3.96 -37.55 4.48
CA GLN A 166 4.98 -36.81 5.20
C GLN A 166 5.93 -36.10 4.22
N PHE A 167 6.51 -34.98 4.65
CA PHE A 167 7.56 -34.32 3.85
C PHE A 167 8.83 -35.18 3.87
N VAL A 168 9.31 -35.50 2.67
CA VAL A 168 10.56 -36.30 2.48
C VAL A 168 11.75 -35.59 3.12
N GLU A 169 11.84 -34.27 2.98
CA GLU A 169 12.95 -33.43 3.45
C GLU A 169 12.61 -32.56 4.66
N ARG A 170 11.74 -33.04 5.56
CA ARG A 170 11.26 -32.26 6.71
C ARG A 170 12.39 -31.65 7.55
N ILE A 171 13.47 -32.39 7.77
CA ILE A 171 14.62 -31.89 8.54
C ILE A 171 15.31 -30.77 7.81
N LEU A 172 15.59 -30.93 6.51
CA LEU A 172 16.25 -29.95 5.67
C LEU A 172 15.44 -28.63 5.60
N ILE A 173 14.12 -28.74 5.41
CA ILE A 173 13.21 -27.58 5.44
C ILE A 173 13.34 -26.84 6.77
N THR A 174 13.26 -27.58 7.88
CA THR A 174 13.27 -26.98 9.23
C THR A 174 14.62 -26.31 9.53
N GLU A 175 15.72 -26.96 9.20
CA GLU A 175 17.07 -26.42 9.41
C GLU A 175 17.33 -25.18 8.55
N TYR A 176 16.87 -25.19 7.30
CA TYR A 176 17.02 -24.08 6.40
C TYR A 176 16.25 -22.85 6.90
N ILE A 177 14.97 -23.02 7.23
CA ILE A 177 14.12 -21.92 7.71
C ILE A 177 14.63 -21.34 9.03
N LYS A 178 15.09 -22.20 9.96
CA LYS A 178 15.61 -21.74 11.26
C LYS A 178 16.81 -20.81 11.16
N LYS A 179 17.59 -20.86 10.08
CA LYS A 179 18.72 -19.94 9.86
C LYS A 179 18.29 -18.48 9.78
N PHE A 180 17.04 -18.23 9.39
CA PHE A 180 16.48 -16.89 9.24
C PHE A 180 15.71 -16.40 10.48
N VAL A 181 15.43 -17.30 11.45
CA VAL A 181 14.76 -16.92 12.70
C VAL A 181 15.75 -16.22 13.60
N ASP A 182 15.57 -14.94 13.82
CA ASP A 182 16.41 -14.09 14.67
C ASP A 182 15.57 -13.50 15.80
N ASN A 183 15.68 -14.10 16.98
CA ASN A 183 14.92 -13.69 18.16
C ASN A 183 15.46 -12.40 18.83
N GLU A 184 16.62 -11.92 18.41
CA GLU A 184 17.24 -10.71 18.97
C GLU A 184 16.83 -9.46 18.20
N THR A 185 16.46 -9.59 16.94
CA THR A 185 16.03 -8.47 16.12
C THR A 185 14.62 -8.04 16.53
N LYS A 186 14.53 -6.81 17.08
CA LYS A 186 13.25 -6.16 17.34
C LYS A 186 12.97 -5.17 16.20
N TRP A 187 11.78 -5.25 15.66
CA TRP A 187 11.24 -4.25 14.76
C TRP A 187 10.41 -3.24 15.58
N ASN A 188 10.64 -1.96 15.31
CA ASN A 188 9.72 -0.95 15.79
C ASN A 188 8.52 -0.93 14.83
N GLU A 189 7.36 -1.35 15.31
CA GLU A 189 6.12 -1.38 14.52
C GLU A 189 5.53 0.02 14.29
N ASP A 190 6.18 1.08 14.79
CA ASP A 190 5.72 2.44 14.54
C ASP A 190 5.77 2.74 13.04
N TYR A 191 4.63 3.14 12.51
CA TYR A 191 4.54 3.59 11.12
C TYR A 191 5.41 4.83 10.92
N VAL A 192 6.40 4.70 10.06
CA VAL A 192 7.22 5.82 9.61
C VAL A 192 6.85 6.10 8.16
N PRO A 193 6.28 7.29 7.85
CA PRO A 193 5.97 7.65 6.47
C PRO A 193 7.22 7.48 5.58
N THR A 194 7.09 6.63 4.58
CA THR A 194 8.13 6.36 3.59
C THR A 194 7.46 6.15 2.24
N PHE A 195 8.20 6.28 1.17
CA PHE A 195 7.68 5.98 -0.15
C PHE A 195 7.33 4.49 -0.26
N PHE A 196 6.12 4.20 -0.70
CA PHE A 196 5.67 2.87 -1.08
C PHE A 196 4.60 2.96 -2.18
N THR A 197 4.44 1.88 -2.89
CA THR A 197 3.47 1.72 -3.98
C THR A 197 2.23 0.97 -3.49
N ILE A 198 1.20 0.93 -4.33
CA ILE A 198 0.02 0.11 -4.04
C ILE A 198 0.35 -1.40 -4.06
N ASP A 199 1.36 -1.80 -4.86
CA ASP A 199 1.84 -3.18 -4.89
C ASP A 199 2.53 -3.57 -3.57
N ASP A 200 3.27 -2.63 -2.95
CA ASP A 200 3.84 -2.83 -1.61
C ASP A 200 2.75 -2.98 -0.53
N LEU A 201 1.62 -2.27 -0.68
CA LEU A 201 0.45 -2.47 0.19
C LEU A 201 -0.16 -3.86 0.05
N GLU A 202 -0.28 -4.39 -1.17
CA GLU A 202 -0.78 -5.75 -1.39
C GLU A 202 0.13 -6.80 -0.72
N VAL A 203 1.44 -6.64 -0.86
CA VAL A 203 2.43 -7.52 -0.19
C VAL A 203 2.31 -7.40 1.33
N ALA A 204 2.23 -6.18 1.86
CA ALA A 204 2.09 -5.94 3.29
C ALA A 204 0.77 -6.50 3.86
N LEU A 205 -0.33 -6.39 3.11
CA LEU A 205 -1.60 -6.99 3.49
C LEU A 205 -1.50 -8.51 3.53
N ASN A 206 -0.99 -9.14 2.47
CA ASN A 206 -0.80 -10.59 2.43
C ASN A 206 0.03 -11.06 3.63
N PHE A 207 1.13 -10.36 3.93
CA PHE A 207 1.97 -10.67 5.08
C PHE A 207 1.22 -10.53 6.41
N THR A 208 0.45 -9.46 6.58
CA THR A 208 -0.38 -9.24 7.79
C THR A 208 -1.33 -10.40 8.02
N LEU A 209 -2.01 -10.89 6.97
CA LEU A 209 -2.94 -12.01 7.06
C LEU A 209 -2.26 -13.31 7.51
N ILE A 210 -1.01 -13.48 7.12
CA ILE A 210 -0.20 -14.65 7.46
C ILE A 210 0.34 -14.53 8.88
N SER A 211 0.95 -13.40 9.23
CA SER A 211 1.63 -13.18 10.52
C SER A 211 0.65 -13.21 11.70
N GLU A 212 -0.55 -12.67 11.52
CA GLU A 212 -1.59 -12.67 12.55
C GLU A 212 -2.38 -14.00 12.62
N GLY A 213 -1.98 -15.02 11.83
CA GLY A 213 -2.64 -16.32 11.83
C GLY A 213 -4.10 -16.29 11.36
N LEU A 214 -4.52 -15.21 10.70
CA LEU A 214 -5.92 -15.01 10.27
C LEU A 214 -6.35 -16.04 9.23
N LEU A 215 -5.41 -16.64 8.53
CA LEU A 215 -5.67 -17.73 7.58
C LEU A 215 -6.07 -19.05 8.25
N LEU A 216 -5.93 -19.17 9.57
CA LEU A 216 -6.24 -20.39 10.33
C LEU A 216 -7.69 -20.44 10.84
N ASN A 217 -8.40 -19.33 10.85
CA ASN A 217 -9.77 -19.19 11.30
C ASN A 217 -10.68 -18.85 10.10
N GLU A 218 -11.72 -19.64 9.85
CA GLU A 218 -12.62 -19.48 8.69
C GLU A 218 -13.30 -18.11 8.62
N LYS A 219 -13.73 -17.57 9.77
CA LYS A 219 -14.39 -16.25 9.81
C LYS A 219 -13.38 -15.14 9.49
N SER A 220 -12.24 -15.13 10.15
CA SER A 220 -11.17 -14.16 9.92
C SER A 220 -10.60 -14.27 8.51
N TYR A 221 -10.55 -15.47 7.94
CA TYR A 221 -10.14 -15.71 6.56
C TYR A 221 -11.10 -15.05 5.55
N ALA A 222 -12.41 -15.13 5.77
CA ALA A 222 -13.40 -14.51 4.88
C ALA A 222 -13.29 -12.97 4.90
N GLU A 223 -13.16 -12.37 6.10
CA GLU A 223 -12.97 -10.93 6.29
C GLU A 223 -11.68 -10.44 5.64
N ALA A 224 -10.60 -11.18 5.83
CA ALA A 224 -9.29 -10.92 5.25
C ALA A 224 -9.29 -11.02 3.71
N THR A 225 -9.97 -12.03 3.17
CA THR A 225 -10.11 -12.22 1.73
C THR A 225 -10.90 -11.07 1.09
N ALA A 226 -11.93 -10.57 1.76
CA ALA A 226 -12.70 -9.42 1.29
C ALA A 226 -11.81 -8.16 1.18
N LEU A 227 -10.96 -7.90 2.17
CA LEU A 227 -9.98 -6.81 2.12
C LEU A 227 -8.99 -6.97 0.96
N LYS A 228 -8.44 -8.18 0.79
CA LYS A 228 -7.52 -8.49 -0.31
C LYS A 228 -8.15 -8.23 -1.67
N VAL A 229 -9.40 -8.67 -1.88
CA VAL A 229 -10.13 -8.44 -3.13
C VAL A 229 -10.37 -6.94 -3.36
N LYS A 230 -10.77 -6.18 -2.34
CA LYS A 230 -10.99 -4.73 -2.46
C LYS A 230 -9.71 -4.00 -2.84
N LEU A 231 -8.61 -4.25 -2.13
CA LEU A 231 -7.32 -3.63 -2.44
C LEU A 231 -6.84 -4.00 -3.84
N HIS A 232 -6.92 -5.29 -4.21
CA HIS A 232 -6.56 -5.77 -5.53
C HIS A 232 -7.40 -5.14 -6.66
N THR A 233 -8.69 -4.92 -6.41
CA THR A 233 -9.57 -4.22 -7.36
C THR A 233 -9.08 -2.80 -7.60
N ILE A 234 -8.74 -2.06 -6.54
CA ILE A 234 -8.21 -0.69 -6.67
C ILE A 234 -6.87 -0.70 -7.40
N ALA A 235 -5.96 -1.61 -7.02
CA ALA A 235 -4.63 -1.74 -7.61
C ALA A 235 -4.66 -2.03 -9.11
N ASN A 236 -5.71 -2.69 -9.61
CA ASN A 236 -5.86 -3.06 -11.01
C ASN A 236 -6.96 -2.26 -11.76
N SER A 237 -7.51 -1.24 -11.13
CA SER A 237 -8.52 -0.36 -11.74
C SER A 237 -7.89 0.92 -12.30
N SER A 238 -8.70 1.71 -13.00
CA SER A 238 -8.35 3.07 -13.44
C SER A 238 -8.04 4.02 -12.27
N MET A 239 -8.45 3.68 -11.05
CA MET A 239 -8.17 4.47 -9.84
C MET A 239 -6.69 4.44 -9.43
N ARG A 240 -5.94 3.40 -9.82
CA ARG A 240 -4.51 3.26 -9.52
C ARG A 240 -3.71 4.53 -9.84
N LYS A 241 -4.00 5.18 -10.98
CA LYS A 241 -3.32 6.40 -11.43
C LYS A 241 -3.35 7.55 -10.42
N TYR A 242 -4.36 7.58 -9.52
CA TYR A 242 -4.49 8.63 -8.50
C TYR A 242 -3.56 8.41 -7.30
N PHE A 243 -3.06 7.20 -7.13
CA PHE A 243 -2.17 6.81 -6.04
C PHE A 243 -0.70 6.65 -6.48
N GLU A 244 -0.44 6.69 -7.80
CA GLU A 244 0.91 6.57 -8.33
C GLU A 244 1.67 7.89 -8.23
N CYS A 245 2.61 7.96 -7.31
CA CYS A 245 3.57 9.06 -7.17
C CYS A 245 4.97 8.58 -7.55
N ASP A 246 5.75 9.44 -8.20
CA ASP A 246 7.09 9.07 -8.68
C ASP A 246 8.17 9.11 -7.59
N LYS A 247 7.89 9.80 -6.49
CA LYS A 247 8.84 10.00 -5.39
C LYS A 247 8.12 10.29 -4.08
N PHE A 248 8.85 10.11 -2.98
CA PHE A 248 8.39 10.55 -1.67
C PHE A 248 8.23 12.06 -1.62
N ILE A 249 7.11 12.53 -1.10
CA ILE A 249 6.84 13.93 -0.76
C ILE A 249 6.32 14.02 0.67
N THR A 250 6.72 15.08 1.35
CA THR A 250 6.23 15.38 2.71
C THR A 250 4.84 16.01 2.67
N VAL A 251 4.15 16.02 3.81
CA VAL A 251 2.87 16.75 3.96
C VAL A 251 3.00 18.21 3.53
N ASN A 252 4.09 18.89 3.91
CA ASN A 252 4.30 20.29 3.58
C ASN A 252 4.50 20.51 2.06
N GLU A 253 5.23 19.61 1.40
CA GLU A 253 5.39 19.65 -0.05
C GLU A 253 4.05 19.40 -0.74
N PHE A 254 3.30 18.39 -0.30
CA PHE A 254 1.98 18.09 -0.85
C PHE A 254 1.02 19.27 -0.70
N ILE A 255 0.93 19.87 0.49
CA ILE A 255 0.10 21.08 0.70
C ILE A 255 0.59 22.22 -0.18
N SER A 256 1.90 22.44 -0.29
CA SER A 256 2.47 23.46 -1.16
C SER A 256 2.09 23.23 -2.62
N ASP A 257 2.18 22.02 -3.09
CA ASP A 257 1.77 21.64 -4.45
C ASP A 257 0.27 21.84 -4.69
N LEU A 258 -0.56 21.67 -3.66
CA LEU A 258 -1.99 21.93 -3.78
C LEU A 258 -2.30 23.44 -3.86
N ILE A 259 -1.67 24.26 -3.03
CA ILE A 259 -2.07 25.65 -2.83
C ILE A 259 -1.28 26.67 -3.66
N LEU A 260 -0.10 26.33 -4.16
CA LEU A 260 0.74 27.26 -4.91
C LEU A 260 0.52 27.14 -6.43
N VAL A 261 0.53 28.26 -7.09
CA VAL A 261 0.60 28.41 -8.56
C VAL A 261 1.90 29.10 -8.94
N GLY A 262 2.19 29.19 -10.22
CA GLY A 262 3.44 29.72 -10.76
C GLY A 262 4.03 30.88 -9.94
N ASN A 263 5.35 30.91 -9.78
CA ASN A 263 6.11 31.86 -8.96
C ASN A 263 5.73 31.87 -7.47
N ASN A 264 5.33 30.72 -6.92
CA ASN A 264 4.97 30.54 -5.51
C ASN A 264 3.84 31.45 -5.02
N LYS A 265 2.93 31.83 -5.89
CA LYS A 265 1.74 32.58 -5.51
C LYS A 265 0.69 31.63 -4.95
N ARG A 266 -0.01 32.06 -3.92
CA ARG A 266 -1.09 31.31 -3.32
C ARG A 266 -2.36 31.39 -4.15
N ALA A 267 -2.99 30.24 -4.45
CA ALA A 267 -4.31 30.22 -5.06
C ALA A 267 -5.37 30.65 -4.03
N GLN A 268 -6.37 31.41 -4.47
CA GLN A 268 -7.54 31.80 -3.68
C GLN A 268 -8.70 30.83 -3.90
N ILE A 269 -8.77 30.20 -5.05
CA ILE A 269 -9.71 29.12 -5.34
C ILE A 269 -8.93 27.94 -5.88
N ILE A 270 -9.19 26.77 -5.29
CA ILE A 270 -8.70 25.49 -5.74
C ILE A 270 -9.93 24.64 -6.07
N ASN A 271 -10.06 24.28 -7.33
CA ASN A 271 -11.19 23.52 -7.84
C ASN A 271 -10.76 22.08 -8.11
N PHE A 272 -11.41 21.13 -7.47
CA PHE A 272 -11.25 19.70 -7.70
C PHE A 272 -12.44 19.21 -8.54
N VAL A 273 -12.16 18.89 -9.79
CA VAL A 273 -13.14 18.38 -10.74
C VAL A 273 -13.04 16.85 -10.75
N LEU A 274 -14.03 16.20 -10.14
CA LEU A 274 -14.08 14.75 -9.91
C LEU A 274 -14.96 14.09 -10.99
N GLU A 275 -14.49 14.10 -12.24
CA GLU A 275 -15.19 13.49 -13.37
C GLU A 275 -14.73 12.06 -13.58
N ASN A 276 -15.64 11.22 -14.09
CA ASN A 276 -15.35 9.83 -14.47
C ASN A 276 -14.72 9.00 -13.33
N ILE A 277 -15.04 9.31 -12.09
CA ILE A 277 -14.82 8.39 -10.97
C ILE A 277 -16.04 7.48 -11.00
N ASP A 278 -15.83 6.23 -11.40
CA ASP A 278 -16.86 5.21 -11.30
C ASP A 278 -17.27 5.07 -9.82
N ASP A 279 -18.57 5.12 -9.56
CA ASP A 279 -19.18 5.00 -8.24
C ASP A 279 -18.87 3.62 -7.59
#